data_ce8d97389b651f70415135da154db897
#
_entry.id   ce8d97389b651f70415135da154db897
#
_cell.length_a   1.000
_cell.length_b   1.000
_cell.length_c   1.000
_cell.angle_alpha   90.00
_cell.angle_beta   90.00
_cell.angle_gamma   90.00
#
_symmetry.space_group_name_H-M   'P 1'
#
loop_
_entity.id
_entity.type
_entity.pdbx_description
1 polymer ?
#
loop_
_entity_poly.entity_id
_entity_poly.type
_entity_poly.pdbx_seq_one_letter_code
_entity_poly.pdbx_strand_id
1 'polypeptide(L)'
;MGKSTAARMVVDTLAAAGLPMHATAQPSRAPLGELARHGTDTYRGMALACLCAADRHHQLEVEIKPALRQGKVVVCDRYVASSLVLQGLDGLSSDTVWQLNHGVYCPDLTVILNADPQVLDSRLRGRGGHSRFERAEDNSDMESGLYVHAVVDLQAKGWPVATLDLTTDTPDTIAARIVFLIRRVLQEKSPACV
;
A
#
# COMPACT_ATOMS: atom_id res chain seq x y z
N MET A 1 -12.58 -3.38 -9.23
CA MET A 1 -11.43 -2.57 -9.70
C MET A 1 -10.66 -2.14 -8.47
N GLY A 2 -9.35 -2.37 -8.42
CA GLY A 2 -8.64 -2.39 -7.16
C GLY A 2 -7.50 -1.37 -7.05
N LYS A 3 -6.77 -1.47 -5.96
CA LYS A 3 -5.63 -0.64 -5.55
C LYS A 3 -4.64 -0.38 -6.70
N SER A 4 -4.21 -1.43 -7.41
CA SER A 4 -3.23 -1.33 -8.50
C SER A 4 -3.73 -0.56 -9.73
N THR A 5 -5.02 -0.61 -10.02
CA THR A 5 -5.62 0.18 -11.11
C THR A 5 -5.62 1.67 -10.75
N ALA A 6 -6.04 2.01 -9.53
CA ALA A 6 -6.00 3.39 -9.05
C ALA A 6 -4.57 3.94 -9.03
N ALA A 7 -3.60 3.16 -8.52
CA ALA A 7 -2.20 3.55 -8.51
C ALA A 7 -1.66 3.86 -9.93
N ARG A 8 -1.97 3.00 -10.92
CA ARG A 8 -1.57 3.23 -12.31
C ARG A 8 -2.18 4.51 -12.87
N MET A 9 -3.50 4.71 -12.71
CA MET A 9 -4.19 5.91 -13.20
C MET A 9 -3.63 7.19 -12.57
N VAL A 10 -3.28 7.16 -11.29
CA VAL A 10 -2.62 8.28 -10.59
C VAL A 10 -1.27 8.60 -11.23
N VAL A 11 -0.44 7.57 -11.46
CA VAL A 11 0.88 7.74 -12.08
C VAL A 11 0.74 8.32 -13.49
N ASP A 12 -0.14 7.75 -14.32
CA ASP A 12 -0.37 8.21 -15.69
C ASP A 12 -0.84 9.67 -15.72
N THR A 13 -1.76 10.05 -14.82
CA THR A 13 -2.29 11.42 -14.72
C THR A 13 -1.21 12.43 -14.32
N LEU A 14 -0.38 12.09 -13.32
CA LEU A 14 0.67 12.98 -12.83
C LEU A 14 1.83 13.07 -13.83
N ALA A 15 2.19 11.96 -14.48
CA ALA A 15 3.19 11.95 -15.55
C ALA A 15 2.76 12.80 -16.74
N ALA A 16 1.49 12.70 -17.17
CA ALA A 16 0.92 13.55 -18.21
C ALA A 16 0.93 15.06 -17.85
N ALA A 17 0.92 15.37 -16.55
CA ALA A 17 1.09 16.73 -16.04
C ALA A 17 2.56 17.16 -15.90
N GLY A 18 3.52 16.37 -16.39
CA GLY A 18 4.95 16.69 -16.41
C GLY A 18 5.72 16.39 -15.12
N LEU A 19 5.11 15.69 -14.15
CA LEU A 19 5.80 15.30 -12.93
C LEU A 19 6.72 14.09 -13.19
N PRO A 20 7.96 14.07 -12.66
CA PRO A 20 8.83 12.91 -12.74
C PRO A 20 8.31 11.81 -11.81
N MET A 21 7.75 10.76 -12.38
CA MET A 21 7.10 9.69 -11.63
C MET A 21 7.98 8.44 -11.52
N HIS A 22 7.81 7.71 -10.42
CA HIS A 22 8.29 6.34 -10.26
C HIS A 22 7.17 5.50 -9.65
N ALA A 23 6.74 4.47 -10.37
CA ALA A 23 5.71 3.53 -9.91
C ALA A 23 6.36 2.24 -9.45
N THR A 24 5.98 1.77 -8.26
CA THR A 24 6.43 0.48 -7.73
C THR A 24 5.35 -0.19 -6.89
N ALA A 25 5.60 -1.40 -6.41
CA ALA A 25 4.65 -2.17 -5.59
C ALA A 25 5.39 -3.05 -4.59
N GLN A 26 4.70 -3.45 -3.53
CA GLN A 26 5.18 -4.45 -2.57
C GLN A 26 4.23 -5.65 -2.46
N PRO A 27 4.78 -6.88 -2.35
CA PRO A 27 6.19 -7.24 -2.48
C PRO A 27 6.76 -6.82 -3.83
N SER A 28 8.08 -6.53 -3.89
CA SER A 28 8.76 -6.04 -5.10
C SER A 28 8.84 -7.12 -6.19
N ARG A 29 9.47 -6.76 -7.31
CA ARG A 29 9.80 -7.72 -8.38
C ARG A 29 11.23 -8.28 -8.26
N ALA A 30 11.94 -7.95 -7.20
CA ALA A 30 13.21 -8.56 -6.86
C ALA A 30 13.01 -10.00 -6.32
N PRO A 31 14.05 -10.85 -6.27
CA PRO A 31 13.91 -12.25 -5.85
C PRO A 31 13.20 -12.45 -4.51
N LEU A 32 13.46 -11.59 -3.51
CA LEU A 32 12.78 -11.65 -2.21
C LEU A 32 11.30 -11.32 -2.34
N GLY A 33 10.96 -10.31 -3.13
CA GLY A 33 9.58 -9.91 -3.37
C GLY A 33 8.80 -10.96 -4.15
N GLU A 34 9.41 -11.58 -5.16
CA GLU A 34 8.78 -12.68 -5.91
C GLU A 34 8.54 -13.89 -4.99
N LEU A 35 9.50 -14.22 -4.12
CA LEU A 35 9.33 -15.29 -3.13
C LEU A 35 8.17 -14.99 -2.16
N ALA A 36 8.08 -13.76 -1.64
CA ALA A 36 6.99 -13.34 -0.75
C ALA A 36 5.64 -13.32 -1.49
N ARG A 37 5.60 -12.85 -2.74
CA ARG A 37 4.39 -12.74 -3.56
C ARG A 37 3.77 -14.09 -3.90
N HIS A 38 4.59 -15.04 -4.33
CA HIS A 38 4.13 -16.36 -4.78
C HIS A 38 4.19 -17.43 -3.69
N GLY A 39 4.87 -17.13 -2.57
CA GLY A 39 5.07 -18.05 -1.47
C GLY A 39 3.97 -18.05 -0.40
N THR A 40 2.84 -17.34 -0.60
CA THR A 40 1.79 -17.20 0.42
C THR A 40 1.11 -18.51 0.80
N ASP A 41 1.15 -19.53 -0.04
CA ASP A 41 0.64 -20.87 0.27
C ASP A 41 1.66 -21.70 1.05
N THR A 42 2.96 -21.42 0.90
CA THR A 42 4.07 -22.14 1.52
C THR A 42 4.49 -21.48 2.85
N TYR A 43 4.65 -20.16 2.84
CA TYR A 43 5.12 -19.39 4.00
C TYR A 43 3.95 -18.71 4.71
N ARG A 44 3.93 -18.78 6.04
CA ARG A 44 2.87 -18.19 6.88
C ARG A 44 3.47 -17.51 8.10
N GLY A 45 2.65 -16.70 8.77
CA GLY A 45 3.00 -16.06 10.02
C GLY A 45 4.34 -15.32 9.94
N MET A 46 5.22 -15.58 10.90
CA MET A 46 6.52 -14.90 11.03
C MET A 46 7.41 -15.09 9.79
N ALA A 47 7.42 -16.28 9.18
CA ALA A 47 8.26 -16.53 8.00
C ALA A 47 7.88 -15.62 6.82
N LEU A 48 6.59 -15.49 6.52
CA LEU A 48 6.09 -14.59 5.47
C LEU A 48 6.32 -13.13 5.84
N ALA A 49 6.12 -12.76 7.10
CA ALA A 49 6.38 -11.41 7.60
C ALA A 49 7.84 -11.00 7.43
N CYS A 50 8.79 -11.89 7.76
CA CYS A 50 10.22 -11.67 7.56
C CYS A 50 10.57 -11.49 6.07
N LEU A 51 10.01 -12.32 5.17
CA LEU A 51 10.22 -12.17 3.73
C LEU A 51 9.72 -10.81 3.22
N CYS A 52 8.52 -10.41 3.62
CA CYS A 52 7.95 -9.10 3.23
C CYS A 52 8.77 -7.93 3.78
N ALA A 53 9.26 -8.03 5.02
CA ALA A 53 10.09 -7.00 5.63
C ALA A 53 11.47 -6.92 4.96
N ALA A 54 12.14 -8.06 4.72
CA ALA A 54 13.43 -8.12 4.04
C ALA A 54 13.35 -7.53 2.62
N ASP A 55 12.32 -7.89 1.85
CA ASP A 55 12.06 -7.31 0.53
C ASP A 55 11.87 -5.80 0.60
N ARG A 56 11.08 -5.30 1.57
CA ARG A 56 10.84 -3.87 1.76
C ARG A 56 12.11 -3.10 2.07
N HIS A 57 12.91 -3.57 3.00
CA HIS A 57 14.19 -2.94 3.33
C HIS A 57 15.12 -2.92 2.12
N HIS A 58 15.22 -4.02 1.39
CA HIS A 58 16.02 -4.08 0.17
C HIS A 58 15.51 -3.08 -0.88
N GLN A 59 14.21 -3.09 -1.18
CA GLN A 59 13.60 -2.19 -2.17
C GLN A 59 13.77 -0.71 -1.81
N LEU A 60 13.69 -0.36 -0.52
CA LEU A 60 13.95 0.99 -0.06
C LEU A 60 15.35 1.47 -0.45
N GLU A 61 16.36 0.63 -0.28
CA GLU A 61 17.76 1.01 -0.56
C GLU A 61 18.07 1.06 -2.07
N VAL A 62 17.58 0.09 -2.83
CA VAL A 62 17.98 -0.07 -4.24
C VAL A 62 17.07 0.63 -5.24
N GLU A 63 15.84 0.98 -4.85
CA GLU A 63 14.84 1.51 -5.77
C GLU A 63 14.19 2.81 -5.26
N ILE A 64 13.52 2.79 -4.10
CA ILE A 64 12.68 3.90 -3.64
C ILE A 64 13.52 5.12 -3.27
N LYS A 65 14.50 4.97 -2.36
CA LYS A 65 15.38 6.08 -1.95
C LYS A 65 16.18 6.68 -3.12
N PRO A 66 16.75 5.88 -4.05
CA PRO A 66 17.37 6.43 -5.27
C PRO A 66 16.39 7.24 -6.13
N ALA A 67 15.15 6.77 -6.33
CA ALA A 67 14.15 7.51 -7.09
C ALA A 67 13.78 8.84 -6.42
N LEU A 68 13.59 8.85 -5.09
CA LEU A 68 13.34 10.07 -4.32
C LEU A 68 14.50 11.07 -4.41
N ARG A 69 15.76 10.59 -4.32
CA ARG A 69 16.95 11.45 -4.49
C ARG A 69 17.07 12.07 -5.89
N GLN A 70 16.46 11.44 -6.90
CA GLN A 70 16.34 11.99 -8.25
C GLN A 70 15.17 12.99 -8.39
N GLY A 71 14.49 13.34 -7.31
CA GLY A 71 13.36 14.26 -7.33
C GLY A 71 12.07 13.65 -7.89
N LYS A 72 11.98 12.33 -8.00
CA LYS A 72 10.77 11.66 -8.50
C LYS A 72 9.72 11.55 -7.41
N VAL A 73 8.45 11.68 -7.81
CA VAL A 73 7.31 11.29 -6.99
C VAL A 73 7.15 9.78 -7.07
N VAL A 74 7.29 9.09 -5.92
CA VAL A 74 7.19 7.63 -5.86
C VAL A 74 5.78 7.23 -5.44
N VAL A 75 5.11 6.44 -6.26
CA VAL A 75 3.81 5.81 -5.93
C VAL A 75 4.05 4.31 -5.73
N CYS A 76 3.88 3.84 -4.50
CA CYS A 76 4.04 2.44 -4.13
C CYS A 76 2.67 1.79 -3.86
N ASP A 77 2.29 0.80 -4.69
CA ASP A 77 1.09 -0.01 -4.42
C ASP A 77 1.40 -1.03 -3.32
N ARG A 78 0.79 -0.88 -2.17
CA ARG A 78 1.04 -1.56 -0.90
C ARG A 78 2.35 -1.10 -0.22
N TYR A 79 2.31 -1.07 1.11
CA TYR A 79 3.46 -0.77 1.98
C TYR A 79 3.19 -1.35 3.38
N VAL A 80 3.69 -0.73 4.46
CA VAL A 80 3.55 -1.21 5.85
C VAL A 80 2.09 -1.44 6.24
N ALA A 81 1.15 -0.60 5.81
CA ALA A 81 -0.28 -0.79 6.05
C ALA A 81 -0.77 -2.19 5.64
N SER A 82 -0.34 -2.66 4.46
CA SER A 82 -0.69 -4.02 4.02
C SER A 82 -0.06 -5.12 4.87
N SER A 83 1.11 -4.87 5.47
CA SER A 83 1.73 -5.81 6.41
C SER A 83 0.97 -5.87 7.73
N LEU A 84 0.55 -4.73 8.29
CA LEU A 84 -0.28 -4.69 9.50
C LEU A 84 -1.57 -5.51 9.32
N VAL A 85 -2.16 -5.46 8.13
CA VAL A 85 -3.39 -6.21 7.83
C VAL A 85 -3.08 -7.69 7.54
N LEU A 86 -2.25 -7.98 6.53
CA LEU A 86 -2.08 -9.36 6.05
C LEU A 86 -1.33 -10.25 7.04
N GLN A 87 -0.31 -9.74 7.74
CA GLN A 87 0.32 -10.49 8.82
C GLN A 87 -0.56 -10.54 10.08
N GLY A 88 -1.43 -9.54 10.30
CA GLY A 88 -2.47 -9.59 11.32
C GLY A 88 -3.46 -10.74 11.09
N LEU A 89 -3.89 -10.98 9.83
CA LEU A 89 -4.68 -12.16 9.44
C LEU A 89 -3.92 -13.48 9.72
N ASP A 90 -2.60 -13.45 9.70
CA ASP A 90 -1.73 -14.58 10.08
C ASP A 90 -1.47 -14.68 11.60
N GLY A 91 -2.12 -13.85 12.41
CA GLY A 91 -2.03 -13.88 13.87
C GLY A 91 -0.85 -13.13 14.47
N LEU A 92 -0.10 -12.32 13.71
CA LEU A 92 0.95 -11.49 14.25
C LEU A 92 0.38 -10.22 14.88
N SER A 93 0.95 -9.81 16.01
CA SER A 93 0.63 -8.51 16.61
C SER A 93 1.18 -7.35 15.76
N SER A 94 0.53 -6.18 15.84
CA SER A 94 1.02 -4.97 15.18
C SER A 94 2.41 -4.59 15.66
N ASP A 95 2.72 -4.76 16.95
CA ASP A 95 4.07 -4.52 17.50
C ASP A 95 5.14 -5.38 16.81
N THR A 96 4.88 -6.66 16.59
CA THR A 96 5.78 -7.54 15.86
C THR A 96 6.02 -7.05 14.44
N VAL A 97 4.94 -6.65 13.74
CA VAL A 97 5.05 -6.10 12.39
C VAL A 97 5.87 -4.82 12.39
N TRP A 98 5.67 -3.93 13.37
CA TRP A 98 6.45 -2.70 13.51
C TRP A 98 7.93 -2.96 13.81
N GLN A 99 8.25 -3.94 14.66
CA GLN A 99 9.64 -4.33 14.95
C GLN A 99 10.36 -4.81 13.69
N LEU A 100 9.73 -5.66 12.87
CA LEU A 100 10.29 -6.13 11.60
C LEU A 100 10.48 -4.99 10.58
N ASN A 101 9.70 -3.94 10.69
CA ASN A 101 9.72 -2.77 9.82
C ASN A 101 10.39 -1.54 10.47
N HIS A 102 11.20 -1.75 11.51
CA HIS A 102 11.91 -0.65 12.15
C HIS A 102 12.83 0.06 11.15
N GLY A 103 12.80 1.40 11.14
CA GLY A 103 13.66 2.21 10.28
C GLY A 103 13.23 2.30 8.81
N VAL A 104 12.05 1.76 8.43
CA VAL A 104 11.50 1.99 7.09
C VAL A 104 11.16 3.47 6.88
N TYR A 105 11.21 3.90 5.62
CA TYR A 105 10.88 5.28 5.25
C TYR A 105 9.40 5.57 5.53
N CYS A 106 9.12 6.65 6.27
CA CYS A 106 7.76 7.15 6.46
C CYS A 106 7.31 7.86 5.19
N PRO A 107 6.25 7.41 4.50
CA PRO A 107 5.79 8.08 3.29
C PRO A 107 5.16 9.45 3.63
N ASP A 108 5.21 10.37 2.67
CA ASP A 108 4.61 11.69 2.79
C ASP A 108 3.08 11.65 2.77
N LEU A 109 2.51 10.55 2.28
CA LEU A 109 1.09 10.27 2.27
C LEU A 109 0.86 8.76 2.18
N THR A 110 0.04 8.22 3.07
CA THR A 110 -0.52 6.89 2.97
C THR A 110 -2.00 7.00 2.61
N VAL A 111 -2.42 6.39 1.52
CA VAL A 111 -3.83 6.33 1.12
C VAL A 111 -4.38 4.93 1.39
N ILE A 112 -5.35 4.84 2.29
CA ILE A 112 -6.09 3.60 2.56
C ILE A 112 -7.39 3.65 1.77
N LEU A 113 -7.55 2.67 0.88
CA LEU A 113 -8.77 2.49 0.10
C LEU A 113 -9.67 1.49 0.84
N ASN A 114 -10.77 1.97 1.35
CA ASN A 114 -11.77 1.16 2.05
C ASN A 114 -13.01 0.96 1.17
N ALA A 115 -13.75 -0.11 1.36
CA ALA A 115 -15.02 -0.34 0.70
C ALA A 115 -15.88 -1.24 1.59
N ASP A 116 -17.20 -1.21 1.37
CA ASP A 116 -18.12 -2.16 1.99
C ASP A 116 -17.66 -3.61 1.69
N PRO A 117 -17.60 -4.49 2.71
CA PRO A 117 -17.18 -5.88 2.53
C PRO A 117 -17.92 -6.61 1.41
N GLN A 118 -19.24 -6.39 1.27
CA GLN A 118 -20.04 -7.02 0.22
C GLN A 118 -19.61 -6.55 -1.18
N VAL A 119 -19.23 -5.28 -1.32
CA VAL A 119 -18.69 -4.73 -2.57
C VAL A 119 -17.32 -5.32 -2.87
N LEU A 120 -16.46 -5.50 -1.86
CA LEU A 120 -15.17 -6.16 -2.02
C LEU A 120 -15.32 -7.60 -2.48
N ASP A 121 -16.18 -8.38 -1.85
CA ASP A 121 -16.47 -9.78 -2.19
C ASP A 121 -16.97 -9.93 -3.63
N SER A 122 -17.92 -9.09 -4.05
CA SER A 122 -18.42 -9.12 -5.43
C SER A 122 -17.33 -8.87 -6.46
N ARG A 123 -16.40 -7.94 -6.15
CA ARG A 123 -15.26 -7.61 -7.02
C ARG A 123 -14.20 -8.71 -7.05
N LEU A 124 -13.97 -9.40 -5.94
CA LEU A 124 -13.03 -10.54 -5.85
C LEU A 124 -13.55 -11.75 -6.63
N ARG A 125 -14.83 -12.10 -6.51
CA ARG A 125 -15.46 -13.21 -7.26
C ARG A 125 -15.35 -13.02 -8.77
N GLY A 126 -15.46 -11.79 -9.26
CA GLY A 126 -15.36 -11.48 -10.70
C GLY A 126 -13.94 -11.59 -11.27
N ARG A 127 -12.89 -11.58 -10.43
CA ARG A 127 -11.48 -11.52 -10.84
C ARG A 127 -10.69 -12.79 -10.58
N GLY A 128 -11.11 -13.61 -9.62
CA GLY A 128 -10.31 -14.68 -9.01
C GLY A 128 -9.30 -14.16 -7.98
N GLY A 129 -9.01 -14.96 -6.97
CA GLY A 129 -8.04 -14.63 -5.91
C GLY A 129 -6.62 -15.03 -6.30
N HIS A 130 -5.67 -14.08 -6.27
CA HIS A 130 -4.26 -14.31 -6.60
C HIS A 130 -3.41 -14.79 -5.42
N SER A 131 -3.86 -14.58 -4.18
CA SER A 131 -3.20 -15.02 -2.95
C SER A 131 -4.16 -15.79 -2.06
N ARG A 132 -3.64 -16.55 -1.08
CA ARG A 132 -4.49 -17.23 -0.10
C ARG A 132 -5.38 -16.26 0.69
N PHE A 133 -4.90 -15.04 0.94
CA PHE A 133 -5.68 -14.01 1.63
C PHE A 133 -6.91 -13.55 0.83
N GLU A 134 -6.79 -13.50 -0.50
CA GLU A 134 -7.88 -13.15 -1.40
C GLU A 134 -8.84 -14.33 -1.68
N ARG A 135 -8.38 -15.58 -1.45
CA ARG A 135 -9.18 -16.79 -1.65
C ARG A 135 -9.98 -17.23 -0.43
N ALA A 136 -9.67 -16.72 0.76
CA ALA A 136 -10.37 -17.09 1.99
C ALA A 136 -11.70 -16.35 2.07
N GLU A 137 -12.81 -17.10 2.08
CA GLU A 137 -14.18 -16.59 1.97
C GLU A 137 -14.63 -15.71 3.15
N ASP A 138 -14.07 -15.90 4.35
CA ASP A 138 -14.46 -15.20 5.58
C ASP A 138 -13.55 -14.02 5.96
N ASN A 139 -12.63 -13.61 5.09
CA ASN A 139 -11.60 -12.62 5.45
C ASN A 139 -12.04 -11.16 5.27
N SER A 140 -13.11 -10.86 4.53
CA SER A 140 -13.47 -9.48 4.16
C SER A 140 -13.80 -8.60 5.37
N ASP A 141 -14.58 -9.11 6.31
CA ASP A 141 -14.93 -8.35 7.52
C ASP A 141 -13.72 -8.19 8.45
N MET A 142 -12.95 -9.27 8.63
CA MET A 142 -11.73 -9.24 9.43
C MET A 142 -10.66 -8.34 8.79
N GLU A 143 -10.46 -8.41 7.47
CA GLU A 143 -9.55 -7.54 6.72
C GLU A 143 -9.96 -6.08 6.88
N SER A 144 -11.26 -5.76 6.76
CA SER A 144 -11.80 -4.41 6.95
C SER A 144 -11.53 -3.88 8.36
N GLY A 145 -11.79 -4.68 9.39
CA GLY A 145 -11.46 -4.33 10.78
C GLY A 145 -9.97 -4.08 10.99
N LEU A 146 -9.11 -4.92 10.42
CA LEU A 146 -7.66 -4.75 10.50
C LEU A 146 -7.18 -3.49 9.76
N TYR A 147 -7.82 -3.06 8.66
CA TYR A 147 -7.51 -1.78 8.03
C TYR A 147 -7.86 -0.59 8.93
N VAL A 148 -8.97 -0.64 9.68
CA VAL A 148 -9.30 0.39 10.67
C VAL A 148 -8.23 0.48 11.75
N HIS A 149 -7.80 -0.65 12.30
CA HIS A 149 -6.70 -0.70 13.27
C HIS A 149 -5.38 -0.20 12.68
N ALA A 150 -5.05 -0.58 11.44
CA ALA A 150 -3.84 -0.12 10.77
C ALA A 150 -3.83 1.40 10.58
N VAL A 151 -4.97 2.04 10.31
CA VAL A 151 -5.06 3.52 10.25
C VAL A 151 -4.70 4.12 11.59
N VAL A 152 -5.26 3.61 12.70
CA VAL A 152 -4.97 4.11 14.06
C VAL A 152 -3.49 3.93 14.39
N ASP A 153 -2.92 2.76 14.10
CA ASP A 153 -1.50 2.46 14.37
C ASP A 153 -0.57 3.38 13.57
N LEU A 154 -0.85 3.61 12.29
CA LEU A 154 -0.07 4.50 11.44
C LEU A 154 -0.12 5.94 11.95
N GLN A 155 -1.31 6.43 12.31
CA GLN A 155 -1.49 7.78 12.87
C GLN A 155 -0.78 7.94 14.21
N ALA A 156 -0.84 6.94 15.09
CA ALA A 156 -0.12 6.93 16.36
C ALA A 156 1.41 6.99 16.18
N LYS A 157 1.93 6.50 15.04
CA LYS A 157 3.34 6.62 14.64
C LYS A 157 3.66 7.93 13.89
N GLY A 158 2.70 8.84 13.77
CA GLY A 158 2.88 10.12 13.09
C GLY A 158 2.87 10.03 11.56
N TRP A 159 2.40 8.91 10.97
CA TRP A 159 2.33 8.77 9.52
C TRP A 159 1.11 9.54 8.98
N PRO A 160 1.27 10.33 7.90
CA PRO A 160 0.14 10.97 7.22
C PRO A 160 -0.75 9.92 6.54
N VAL A 161 -2.01 9.85 6.97
CA VAL A 161 -2.98 8.87 6.46
C VAL A 161 -4.23 9.58 5.95
N ALA A 162 -4.66 9.24 4.74
CA ALA A 162 -5.95 9.59 4.18
C ALA A 162 -6.73 8.30 3.86
N THR A 163 -7.99 8.25 4.26
CA THR A 163 -8.89 7.13 3.95
C THR A 163 -9.89 7.57 2.88
N LEU A 164 -10.04 6.77 1.81
CA LEU A 164 -11.01 6.98 0.75
C LEU A 164 -11.97 5.79 0.68
N ASP A 165 -13.27 6.09 0.61
CA ASP A 165 -14.31 5.09 0.45
C ASP A 165 -14.50 4.78 -1.04
N LEU A 166 -14.44 3.48 -1.38
CA LEU A 166 -14.64 2.95 -2.73
C LEU A 166 -16.05 2.41 -2.98
N THR A 167 -16.93 2.49 -2.00
CA THR A 167 -18.25 1.84 -2.06
C THR A 167 -19.07 2.35 -3.25
N THR A 168 -19.06 3.67 -3.44
CA THR A 168 -19.83 4.36 -4.49
C THR A 168 -18.98 5.01 -5.57
N ASP A 169 -17.67 5.17 -5.34
CA ASP A 169 -16.78 5.90 -6.24
C ASP A 169 -16.35 5.06 -7.45
N THR A 170 -16.26 5.72 -8.60
CA THR A 170 -15.64 5.15 -9.79
C THR A 170 -14.10 5.18 -9.66
N PRO A 171 -13.36 4.37 -10.41
CA PRO A 171 -11.90 4.41 -10.41
C PRO A 171 -11.32 5.77 -10.80
N ASP A 172 -11.98 6.46 -11.73
CA ASP A 172 -11.56 7.80 -12.18
C ASP A 172 -11.72 8.81 -11.05
N THR A 173 -12.86 8.77 -10.34
CA THR A 173 -13.10 9.62 -9.16
C THR A 173 -12.06 9.38 -8.07
N ILE A 174 -11.76 8.12 -7.79
CA ILE A 174 -10.75 7.74 -6.79
C ILE A 174 -9.37 8.25 -7.20
N ALA A 175 -8.96 8.00 -8.45
CA ALA A 175 -7.68 8.48 -8.96
C ALA A 175 -7.58 10.00 -8.88
N ALA A 176 -8.63 10.73 -9.27
CA ALA A 176 -8.67 12.19 -9.17
C ALA A 176 -8.52 12.69 -7.71
N ARG A 177 -9.18 12.03 -6.74
CA ARG A 177 -9.02 12.36 -5.31
C ARG A 177 -7.61 12.12 -4.82
N ILE A 178 -6.97 11.00 -5.21
CA ILE A 178 -5.58 10.71 -4.85
C ILE A 178 -4.63 11.73 -5.47
N VAL A 179 -4.82 12.07 -6.75
CA VAL A 179 -4.03 13.11 -7.44
C VAL A 179 -4.14 14.45 -6.71
N PHE A 180 -5.34 14.84 -6.29
CA PHE A 180 -5.54 16.06 -5.50
C PHE A 180 -4.75 16.03 -4.18
N LEU A 181 -4.80 14.93 -3.44
CA LEU A 181 -4.05 14.78 -2.19
C LEU A 181 -2.53 14.86 -2.42
N ILE A 182 -2.01 14.18 -3.46
CA ILE A 182 -0.59 14.23 -3.80
C ILE A 182 -0.16 15.67 -4.15
N ARG A 183 -0.94 16.38 -4.94
CA ARG A 183 -0.64 17.78 -5.30
C ARG A 183 -0.59 18.69 -4.08
N ARG A 184 -1.46 18.50 -3.11
CA ARG A 184 -1.41 19.24 -1.83
C ARG A 184 -0.10 18.99 -1.10
N VAL A 185 0.29 17.73 -0.94
CA VAL A 185 1.57 17.35 -0.29
C VAL A 185 2.75 17.98 -1.00
N LEU A 186 2.76 17.98 -2.34
CA LEU A 186 3.85 18.59 -3.12
C LEU A 186 3.90 20.11 -2.94
N GLN A 187 2.75 20.79 -2.86
CA GLN A 187 2.68 22.24 -2.60
C GLN A 187 3.18 22.60 -1.19
N GLU A 188 2.80 21.81 -0.18
CA GLU A 188 3.24 22.01 1.21
C GLU A 188 4.76 21.81 1.38
N LYS A 189 5.38 20.99 0.54
CA LYS A 189 6.84 20.73 0.54
C LYS A 189 7.64 21.66 -0.36
N SER A 190 7.02 22.34 -1.31
CA SER A 190 7.71 23.36 -2.08
C SER A 190 7.98 24.56 -1.18
N PRO A 191 9.26 24.98 -1.01
CA PRO A 191 9.53 26.19 -0.25
C PRO A 191 8.75 27.33 -0.91
N ALA A 192 7.99 28.06 -0.09
CA ALA A 192 7.36 29.30 -0.54
C ALA A 192 8.47 30.16 -1.17
N CYS A 193 8.32 30.52 -2.43
CA CYS A 193 9.13 31.57 -3.04
C CYS A 193 8.91 32.83 -2.20
N VAL A 194 9.86 33.17 -1.36
CA VAL A 194 9.98 34.49 -0.71
C VAL A 194 10.65 35.44 -1.67
#